data_3232b1d8e062bab98c50960b5ff02ba7
#
_entry.id   3232b1d8e062bab98c50960b5ff02ba7
#
_cell.length_a   1.000
_cell.length_b   1.000
_cell.length_c   1.000
_cell.angle_alpha   90.00
_cell.angle_beta   90.00
_cell.angle_gamma   90.00
#
_symmetry.space_group_name_H-M   'P 1'
#
loop_
_entity.id
_entity.type
_entity.pdbx_description
1 polymer ?
#
loop_
_entity_poly.entity_id
_entity_poly.type
_entity_poly.pdbx_seq_one_letter_code
_entity_poly.pdbx_strand_id
1 'polypeptide(L)'
;MDNTIVILLSDNGASQEGGPFGVMHEMKFFNFLLETPEEAIGRIDDIGGPHSHSNYPWGWAQAGNAPFKYYKQNTHEGGVHVPLIMHWPARITDKGGLRDQFHHVNDIAPTIYELLNVTPPSIFRGLEQMPVTGTSMAYTFD
;
A
#
# COMPACT_ATOMS: atom_id res chain seq x y z
N MET A 1 -3.43 -16.50 18.15
CA MET A 1 -3.72 -15.15 17.57
C MET A 1 -5.17 -15.00 17.10
N ASP A 2 -6.10 -15.78 17.67
CA ASP A 2 -7.48 -15.84 17.14
C ASP A 2 -8.27 -14.54 17.27
N ASN A 3 -8.01 -13.77 18.33
CA ASN A 3 -8.62 -12.45 18.54
C ASN A 3 -7.66 -11.29 18.19
N THR A 4 -6.91 -11.44 17.11
CA THR A 4 -6.02 -10.41 16.58
C THR A 4 -6.43 -10.12 15.14
N ILE A 5 -6.71 -8.85 14.85
CA ILE A 5 -6.91 -8.41 13.47
C ILE A 5 -5.57 -8.07 12.85
N VAL A 6 -5.31 -8.60 11.65
CA VAL A 6 -4.16 -8.28 10.83
C VAL A 6 -4.68 -7.66 9.53
N ILE A 7 -4.21 -6.46 9.22
CA ILE A 7 -4.56 -5.73 8.00
C ILE A 7 -3.28 -5.54 7.21
N LEU A 8 -3.26 -6.01 5.98
CA LEU A 8 -2.17 -5.82 5.02
C LEU A 8 -2.70 -5.14 3.78
N LEU A 9 -2.10 -4.04 3.39
CA LEU A 9 -2.46 -3.32 2.17
C LEU A 9 -1.21 -2.72 1.51
N SER A 10 -1.32 -2.40 0.23
CA SER A 10 -0.41 -1.48 -0.44
C SER A 10 -0.99 -0.07 -0.36
N ASP A 11 -0.15 0.93 -0.19
CA ASP A 11 -0.54 2.34 -0.11
C ASP A 11 -0.79 2.97 -1.50
N ASN A 12 -0.22 2.37 -2.53
CA ASN A 12 -0.37 2.74 -3.94
C ASN A 12 -0.01 1.57 -4.85
N GLY A 13 -0.25 1.75 -6.13
CA GLY A 13 0.23 0.80 -7.15
C GLY A 13 1.76 0.70 -7.18
N ALA A 14 2.29 -0.24 -7.95
CA ALA A 14 3.71 -0.49 -8.07
C ALA A 14 4.50 0.79 -8.39
N SER A 15 5.66 1.00 -7.74
CA SER A 15 6.47 2.21 -7.92
C SER A 15 7.20 2.20 -9.24
N GLN A 16 7.12 3.31 -9.96
CA GLN A 16 7.86 3.57 -11.21
C GLN A 16 9.09 4.46 -10.98
N GLU A 17 9.45 4.71 -9.73
CA GLU A 17 10.47 5.70 -9.33
C GLU A 17 11.90 5.26 -9.67
N GLY A 18 12.09 4.06 -10.19
CA GLY A 18 13.34 3.62 -10.82
C GLY A 18 13.58 4.17 -12.24
N GLY A 19 12.63 4.92 -12.80
CA GLY A 19 12.74 5.45 -14.15
C GLY A 19 12.72 4.36 -15.23
N PRO A 20 13.22 4.63 -16.42
CA PRO A 20 13.15 3.67 -17.54
C PRO A 20 14.02 2.43 -17.34
N PHE A 21 15.09 2.51 -16.56
CA PHE A 21 16.09 1.45 -16.43
C PHE A 21 16.22 0.85 -15.02
N GLY A 22 15.50 1.40 -14.05
CA GLY A 22 15.70 1.07 -12.64
C GLY A 22 16.86 1.84 -12.02
N VAL A 23 16.97 1.77 -10.70
CA VAL A 23 18.07 2.38 -9.94
C VAL A 23 18.44 1.49 -8.76
N MET A 24 19.71 1.46 -8.40
CA MET A 24 20.20 0.79 -7.21
C MET A 24 19.98 1.61 -5.95
N HIS A 25 19.79 2.92 -6.11
CA HIS A 25 19.53 3.82 -5.00
C HIS A 25 18.60 4.95 -5.44
N GLU A 26 17.36 4.97 -4.95
CA GLU A 26 16.33 5.93 -5.38
C GLU A 26 16.74 7.39 -5.20
N MET A 27 17.58 7.70 -4.20
CA MET A 27 18.07 9.05 -4.01
C MET A 27 18.92 9.56 -5.17
N LYS A 28 19.54 8.68 -5.96
CA LYS A 28 20.18 9.07 -7.20
C LYS A 28 19.16 9.58 -8.21
N PHE A 29 18.06 8.83 -8.40
CA PHE A 29 16.97 9.25 -9.28
C PHE A 29 16.41 10.62 -8.91
N PHE A 30 16.08 10.84 -7.63
CA PHE A 30 15.53 12.10 -7.16
C PHE A 30 16.53 13.30 -7.23
N ASN A 31 17.83 13.00 -7.27
CA ASN A 31 18.88 14.02 -7.43
C ASN A 31 19.37 14.12 -8.88
N PHE A 32 18.68 13.50 -9.84
CA PHE A 32 19.05 13.50 -11.26
C PHE A 32 20.45 12.92 -11.53
N LEU A 33 20.93 12.05 -10.67
CA LEU A 33 22.17 11.32 -10.85
C LEU A 33 21.88 10.02 -11.59
N LEU A 34 22.30 9.94 -12.83
CA LEU A 34 22.08 8.75 -13.65
C LEU A 34 22.98 7.61 -13.20
N GLU A 35 22.41 6.42 -13.10
CA GLU A 35 23.16 5.16 -13.02
C GLU A 35 23.18 4.51 -14.39
N THR A 36 24.33 3.98 -14.76
CA THR A 36 24.43 3.19 -15.98
C THR A 36 23.96 1.74 -15.71
N PRO A 37 23.49 1.02 -16.73
CA PRO A 37 23.16 -0.39 -16.59
C PRO A 37 24.34 -1.24 -16.05
N GLU A 38 25.55 -0.92 -16.45
CA GLU A 38 26.79 -1.60 -16.02
C GLU A 38 27.04 -1.39 -14.53
N GLU A 39 26.86 -0.18 -14.02
CA GLU A 39 26.96 0.13 -12.58
C GLU A 39 25.90 -0.64 -11.78
N ALA A 40 24.67 -0.69 -12.27
CA ALA A 40 23.57 -1.41 -11.63
C ALA A 40 23.82 -2.94 -11.61
N ILE A 41 24.24 -3.50 -12.74
CA ILE A 41 24.57 -4.94 -12.86
C ILE A 41 25.73 -5.31 -11.93
N GLY A 42 26.76 -4.45 -11.83
CA GLY A 42 27.90 -4.68 -10.94
C GLY A 42 27.52 -4.74 -9.45
N ARG A 43 26.31 -4.30 -9.10
CA ARG A 43 25.78 -4.28 -7.73
C ARG A 43 24.50 -5.12 -7.54
N ILE A 44 24.21 -6.02 -8.47
CA ILE A 44 22.97 -6.80 -8.45
C ILE A 44 22.79 -7.61 -7.15
N ASP A 45 23.86 -8.07 -6.56
CA ASP A 45 23.85 -8.83 -5.31
C ASP A 45 23.56 -7.95 -4.07
N ASP A 46 23.60 -6.62 -4.21
CA ASP A 46 23.23 -5.68 -3.14
C ASP A 46 21.72 -5.51 -3.02
N ILE A 47 20.92 -5.93 -4.02
CA ILE A 47 19.45 -5.71 -4.05
C ILE A 47 18.81 -6.38 -2.83
N GLY A 48 18.01 -5.57 -2.11
CA GLY A 48 17.35 -5.99 -0.87
C GLY A 48 18.25 -6.02 0.36
N GLY A 49 19.54 -5.72 0.19
CA GLY A 49 20.52 -5.62 1.27
C GLY A 49 20.61 -4.21 1.87
N PRO A 50 21.43 -4.04 2.92
CA PRO A 50 21.57 -2.76 3.63
C PRO A 50 22.27 -1.67 2.81
N HIS A 51 22.85 -2.01 1.67
CA HIS A 51 23.60 -1.10 0.81
C HIS A 51 22.83 -0.69 -0.46
N SER A 52 21.55 -1.06 -0.56
CA SER A 52 20.71 -0.68 -1.68
C SER A 52 19.36 -0.15 -1.19
N HIS A 53 18.81 0.77 -1.95
CA HIS A 53 17.42 1.21 -1.86
C HIS A 53 16.89 1.26 -3.30
N SER A 54 16.79 0.07 -3.88
CA SER A 54 16.56 -0.09 -5.30
C SER A 54 15.09 0.09 -5.67
N ASN A 55 14.86 0.64 -6.84
CA ASN A 55 13.58 0.63 -7.51
C ASN A 55 13.73 0.00 -8.91
N TYR A 56 12.77 -0.82 -9.27
CA TYR A 56 12.74 -1.46 -10.58
C TYR A 56 12.30 -0.49 -11.69
N PRO A 57 12.57 -0.80 -12.96
CA PRO A 57 12.19 0.05 -14.09
C PRO A 57 10.67 0.09 -14.33
N TRP A 58 10.21 1.10 -15.05
CA TRP A 58 8.78 1.32 -15.40
C TRP A 58 8.09 0.08 -15.98
N GLY A 59 8.78 -0.68 -16.81
CA GLY A 59 8.24 -1.91 -17.40
C GLY A 59 7.83 -2.94 -16.34
N TRP A 60 8.61 -3.07 -15.27
CA TRP A 60 8.27 -3.95 -14.16
C TRP A 60 7.16 -3.38 -13.28
N ALA A 61 7.10 -2.04 -13.10
CA ALA A 61 5.98 -1.41 -12.42
C ALA A 61 4.66 -1.71 -13.15
N GLN A 62 4.65 -1.59 -14.49
CA GLN A 62 3.48 -1.94 -15.30
C GLN A 62 3.16 -3.44 -15.24
N ALA A 63 4.16 -4.30 -15.29
CA ALA A 63 3.96 -5.74 -15.19
C ALA A 63 3.38 -6.16 -13.84
N GLY A 64 3.85 -5.54 -12.75
CA GLY A 64 3.37 -5.80 -11.38
C GLY A 64 1.92 -5.35 -11.13
N ASN A 65 1.41 -4.43 -11.93
CA ASN A 65 0.03 -3.94 -11.83
C ASN A 65 -0.93 -4.59 -12.85
N ALA A 66 -0.43 -5.43 -13.74
CA ALA A 66 -1.31 -6.06 -14.73
C ALA A 66 -2.48 -6.80 -14.06
N PRO A 67 -3.72 -6.71 -14.61
CA PRO A 67 -4.08 -6.14 -15.92
C PRO A 67 -4.37 -4.64 -15.91
N PHE A 68 -4.19 -3.95 -14.79
CA PHE A 68 -4.51 -2.53 -14.67
C PHE A 68 -3.50 -1.65 -15.40
N LYS A 69 -4.01 -0.53 -15.92
CA LYS A 69 -3.21 0.44 -16.65
C LYS A 69 -2.44 1.34 -15.69
N TYR A 70 -1.17 1.58 -16.01
CA TYR A 70 -0.25 2.43 -15.24
C TYR A 70 0.09 1.91 -13.83
N TYR A 71 0.63 2.79 -13.00
CA TYR A 71 1.30 2.49 -11.74
C TYR A 71 1.23 3.72 -10.81
N LYS A 72 1.91 3.69 -9.68
CA LYS A 72 2.02 4.80 -8.72
C LYS A 72 2.14 6.15 -9.41
N GLN A 73 1.59 7.20 -8.82
CA GLN A 73 1.45 8.58 -9.33
C GLN A 73 0.39 8.76 -10.42
N ASN A 74 -0.31 7.74 -10.84
CA ASN A 74 -1.39 7.84 -11.80
C ASN A 74 -2.74 7.57 -11.13
N THR A 75 -3.79 8.29 -11.58
CA THR A 75 -5.18 8.07 -11.13
C THR A 75 -5.88 6.93 -11.88
N HIS A 76 -5.15 6.21 -12.72
CA HIS A 76 -5.64 4.98 -13.33
C HIS A 76 -5.60 3.81 -12.32
N GLU A 77 -6.34 2.75 -12.60
CA GLU A 77 -6.47 1.57 -11.75
C GLU A 77 -5.12 1.03 -11.24
N GLY A 78 -4.09 0.99 -12.08
CA GLY A 78 -2.76 0.53 -11.66
C GLY A 78 -2.07 1.43 -10.63
N GLY A 79 -2.54 2.66 -10.45
CA GLY A 79 -2.02 3.57 -9.43
C GLY A 79 -2.81 3.58 -8.13
N VAL A 80 -4.11 3.27 -8.19
CA VAL A 80 -5.05 3.48 -7.06
C VAL A 80 -5.79 2.23 -6.62
N HIS A 81 -5.92 1.22 -7.48
CA HIS A 81 -6.57 -0.04 -7.15
C HIS A 81 -5.56 -1.01 -6.57
N VAL A 82 -5.49 -1.05 -5.26
CA VAL A 82 -4.48 -1.82 -4.51
C VAL A 82 -5.13 -2.93 -3.70
N PRO A 83 -4.43 -4.04 -3.44
CA PRO A 83 -4.93 -5.12 -2.61
C PRO A 83 -5.04 -4.70 -1.15
N LEU A 84 -6.11 -5.17 -0.49
CA LEU A 84 -6.29 -5.14 0.96
C LEU A 84 -6.59 -6.56 1.42
N ILE A 85 -5.87 -7.04 2.41
CA ILE A 85 -6.12 -8.33 3.07
C ILE A 85 -6.45 -8.08 4.53
N MET A 86 -7.56 -8.65 4.99
CA MET A 86 -7.94 -8.63 6.40
C MET A 86 -8.03 -10.06 6.92
N HIS A 87 -7.38 -10.30 8.06
CA HIS A 87 -7.40 -11.59 8.73
C HIS A 87 -7.78 -11.39 10.19
N TRP A 88 -8.90 -12.00 10.61
CA TRP A 88 -9.37 -12.00 11.99
C TRP A 88 -10.17 -13.27 12.27
N PRO A 89 -9.55 -14.35 12.70
CA PRO A 89 -10.19 -15.67 12.85
C PRO A 89 -11.40 -15.68 13.77
N ALA A 90 -11.45 -14.78 14.78
CA ALA A 90 -12.58 -14.71 15.71
C ALA A 90 -13.88 -14.16 15.08
N ARG A 91 -13.79 -13.45 13.94
CA ARG A 91 -14.96 -12.80 13.34
C ARG A 91 -15.14 -13.11 11.86
N ILE A 92 -14.05 -13.25 11.10
CA ILE A 92 -14.09 -13.55 9.67
C ILE A 92 -14.04 -15.07 9.51
N THR A 93 -15.19 -15.69 9.25
CA THR A 93 -15.31 -17.14 9.12
C THR A 93 -15.10 -17.62 7.69
N ASP A 94 -15.38 -16.78 6.71
CA ASP A 94 -15.19 -17.03 5.27
C ASP A 94 -13.70 -16.92 4.90
N LYS A 95 -12.97 -18.03 5.07
CA LYS A 95 -11.52 -18.08 4.82
C LYS A 95 -11.19 -18.02 3.33
N GLY A 96 -10.45 -16.99 2.95
CA GLY A 96 -10.06 -16.77 1.54
C GLY A 96 -11.18 -16.19 0.69
N GLY A 97 -12.27 -15.73 1.29
CA GLY A 97 -13.34 -15.04 0.60
C GLY A 97 -12.88 -13.74 -0.04
N LEU A 98 -13.35 -13.47 -1.26
CA LEU A 98 -13.09 -12.22 -1.96
C LEU A 98 -14.20 -11.22 -1.66
N ARG A 99 -13.81 -9.95 -1.60
CA ARG A 99 -14.69 -8.80 -1.42
C ARG A 99 -14.40 -7.81 -2.56
N ASP A 100 -15.43 -7.44 -3.30
CA ASP A 100 -15.35 -6.59 -4.48
C ASP A 100 -16.00 -5.20 -4.27
N GLN A 101 -16.43 -4.91 -3.05
CA GLN A 101 -16.95 -3.61 -2.70
C GLN A 101 -15.82 -2.55 -2.78
N PHE A 102 -16.16 -1.38 -3.30
CA PHE A 102 -15.24 -0.26 -3.30
C PHE A 102 -14.99 0.21 -1.87
N HIS A 103 -13.71 0.30 -1.52
CA HIS A 103 -13.25 0.87 -0.26
C HIS A 103 -12.09 1.85 -0.48
N HIS A 104 -11.89 2.71 0.49
CA HIS A 104 -10.78 3.65 0.53
C HIS A 104 -9.99 3.48 1.82
N VAL A 105 -8.72 3.87 1.83
CA VAL A 105 -7.87 3.76 3.04
C VAL A 105 -8.47 4.47 4.26
N ASN A 106 -9.27 5.51 4.04
CA ASN A 106 -10.00 6.21 5.11
C ASN A 106 -11.02 5.32 5.84
N ASP A 107 -11.44 4.21 5.24
CA ASP A 107 -12.43 3.29 5.81
C ASP A 107 -11.84 2.40 6.91
N ILE A 108 -10.51 2.31 6.99
CA ILE A 108 -9.82 1.52 8.01
C ILE A 108 -10.07 2.06 9.41
N ALA A 109 -9.94 3.37 9.60
CA ALA A 109 -10.12 3.99 10.91
C ALA A 109 -11.54 3.81 11.48
N PRO A 110 -12.64 4.15 10.77
CA PRO A 110 -14.00 3.91 11.26
C PRO A 110 -14.27 2.41 11.47
N THR A 111 -13.68 1.53 10.66
CA THR A 111 -13.79 0.08 10.88
C THR A 111 -13.20 -0.32 12.24
N ILE A 112 -12.01 0.14 12.56
CA ILE A 112 -11.36 -0.16 13.85
C ILE A 112 -12.20 0.41 15.01
N TYR A 113 -12.69 1.64 14.90
CA TYR A 113 -13.53 2.25 15.93
C TYR A 113 -14.81 1.43 16.18
N GLU A 114 -15.49 1.00 15.12
CA GLU A 114 -16.69 0.16 15.23
C GLU A 114 -16.38 -1.18 15.88
N LEU A 115 -15.35 -1.87 15.42
CA LEU A 115 -14.97 -3.19 15.92
C LEU A 115 -14.58 -3.19 17.40
N LEU A 116 -14.00 -2.11 17.87
CA LEU A 116 -13.60 -1.90 19.27
C LEU A 116 -14.72 -1.27 20.12
N ASN A 117 -15.83 -0.87 19.51
CA ASN A 117 -16.89 -0.09 20.15
C ASN A 117 -16.36 1.17 20.85
N VAL A 118 -15.48 1.89 20.17
CA VAL A 118 -14.84 3.12 20.65
C VAL A 118 -15.35 4.31 19.84
N THR A 119 -15.79 5.35 20.53
CA THR A 119 -16.13 6.62 19.88
C THR A 119 -14.88 7.49 19.76
N PRO A 120 -14.51 7.96 18.57
CA PRO A 120 -13.37 8.86 18.43
C PRO A 120 -13.63 10.17 19.19
N PRO A 121 -12.61 10.71 19.88
CA PRO A 121 -12.79 11.94 20.64
C PRO A 121 -12.95 13.15 19.71
N SER A 122 -13.88 14.03 20.03
CA SER A 122 -14.03 15.33 19.31
C SER A 122 -12.92 16.33 19.70
N ILE A 123 -12.31 16.15 20.87
CA ILE A 123 -11.18 16.95 21.35
C ILE A 123 -10.07 15.99 21.81
N PHE A 124 -8.87 16.18 21.32
CA PHE A 124 -7.69 15.44 21.77
C PHE A 124 -6.58 16.40 22.17
N ARG A 125 -6.10 16.30 23.41
CA ARG A 125 -5.07 17.17 24.00
C ARG A 125 -5.37 18.67 23.85
N GLY A 126 -6.65 19.04 23.98
CA GLY A 126 -7.11 20.44 23.89
C GLY A 126 -7.31 20.96 22.47
N LEU A 127 -7.12 20.13 21.45
CA LEU A 127 -7.34 20.47 20.04
C LEU A 127 -8.60 19.79 19.52
N GLU A 128 -9.45 20.54 18.85
CA GLU A 128 -10.60 20.01 18.15
C GLU A 128 -10.15 19.10 17.00
N GLN A 129 -10.75 17.93 16.91
CA GLN A 129 -10.41 16.93 15.90
C GLN A 129 -11.32 17.06 14.69
N MET A 130 -10.74 16.89 13.50
CA MET A 130 -11.54 16.73 12.30
C MET A 130 -12.39 15.45 12.40
N PRO A 131 -13.63 15.47 11.89
CA PRO A 131 -14.45 14.26 11.85
C PRO A 131 -13.73 13.11 11.11
N VAL A 132 -13.82 11.91 11.67
CA VAL A 132 -13.36 10.71 10.96
C VAL A 132 -14.24 10.52 9.73
N THR A 133 -13.62 10.52 8.56
CA THR A 133 -14.29 10.28 7.28
C THR A 133 -14.14 8.80 6.90
N GLY A 134 -14.95 8.35 5.96
CA GLY A 134 -14.96 6.96 5.50
C GLY A 134 -16.11 6.16 6.07
N THR A 135 -16.26 4.96 5.58
CA THR A 135 -17.33 4.01 5.94
C THR A 135 -16.71 2.75 6.51
N SER A 136 -17.22 2.26 7.64
CA SER A 136 -16.73 1.01 8.21
C SER A 136 -16.93 -0.16 7.24
N MET A 137 -15.88 -0.99 7.11
CA MET A 137 -15.88 -2.22 6.31
C MET A 137 -16.41 -3.42 7.09
N ALA A 138 -16.81 -3.27 8.36
CA ALA A 138 -17.22 -4.39 9.21
C ALA A 138 -18.38 -5.21 8.61
N TYR A 139 -19.25 -4.60 7.82
CA TYR A 139 -20.34 -5.25 7.11
C TYR A 139 -19.88 -6.30 6.06
N THR A 140 -18.60 -6.29 5.69
CA THR A 140 -18.05 -7.23 4.70
C THR A 140 -17.52 -8.53 5.34
N PHE A 141 -17.55 -8.64 6.66
CA PHE A 141 -16.93 -9.76 7.37
C PHE A 141 -17.77 -11.05 7.37
N ASP A 142 -19.08 -10.94 7.12
CA ASP A 142 -20.05 -12.03 7.14
C ASP A 142 -20.56 -12.37 5.74
#